data_e64c977c3b2e853fc4e02ec6dcbd9ef1
#
_entry.id   e64c977c3b2e853fc4e02ec6dcbd9ef1
#
_cell.length_a   1.000
_cell.length_b   1.000
_cell.length_c   1.000
_cell.angle_alpha   90.00
_cell.angle_beta   90.00
_cell.angle_gamma   90.00
#
_symmetry.space_group_name_H-M   'P 1'
#
loop_
_entity.id
_entity.type
_entity.pdbx_description
1 polymer ?
#
loop_
_entity_poly.entity_id
_entity_poly.type
_entity_poly.pdbx_seq_one_letter_code
_entity_poly.pdbx_strand_id
1 'polypeptide(L)'
;MRTTKSARPGSVVYVPMDKSEFRSIIFSEKKKNKIKKIVILIILMIFVIGCCVYAGISYYYSYHFFLGTTINGIDSSNKTAYEVEQEIAGKKDNYVIQVSARMQEPQTITGKDIDYQYVSSGEILQLLKTQKPWEWIRGFFETKNYMVQEETVFSREKLEKQVSSLNCAQKENQI
;
A
#
# COMPACT_ATOMS: atom_id res chain seq x y z
N MET A 1 -31.93 -33.77 -77.53
CA MET A 1 -32.44 -32.44 -77.53
C MET A 1 -32.99 -32.13 -76.12
N ARG A 2 -32.21 -31.43 -75.25
CA ARG A 2 -32.63 -31.09 -73.89
C ARG A 2 -33.27 -29.69 -73.94
N THR A 3 -34.58 -29.63 -73.74
CA THR A 3 -35.29 -28.37 -73.62
C THR A 3 -35.09 -27.79 -72.21
N THR A 4 -34.32 -26.74 -72.13
CA THR A 4 -34.21 -25.91 -70.92
C THR A 4 -35.47 -25.06 -70.81
N LYS A 5 -36.36 -25.36 -69.83
CA LYS A 5 -37.48 -24.49 -69.48
C LYS A 5 -36.91 -23.21 -68.84
N SER A 6 -37.08 -22.10 -69.54
CA SER A 6 -36.84 -20.75 -69.02
C SER A 6 -37.78 -20.48 -67.84
N ALA A 7 -37.21 -20.28 -66.63
CA ALA A 7 -37.95 -19.85 -65.47
C ALA A 7 -38.32 -18.37 -65.60
N ARG A 8 -39.56 -17.99 -65.36
CA ARG A 8 -40.03 -16.60 -65.33
C ARG A 8 -39.34 -15.84 -64.19
N PRO A 9 -38.89 -14.61 -64.40
CA PRO A 9 -38.30 -13.81 -63.32
C PRO A 9 -39.43 -13.46 -62.30
N GLY A 10 -39.25 -13.94 -61.07
CA GLY A 10 -40.17 -13.63 -59.94
C GLY A 10 -40.79 -14.83 -59.21
N SER A 11 -40.55 -16.09 -59.66
CA SER A 11 -40.97 -17.26 -58.89
C SER A 11 -39.96 -17.60 -57.79
N VAL A 12 -40.30 -17.35 -56.55
CA VAL A 12 -39.57 -17.84 -55.38
C VAL A 12 -39.76 -19.37 -55.38
N VAL A 13 -38.69 -20.10 -55.78
CA VAL A 13 -38.70 -21.56 -55.69
C VAL A 13 -38.52 -21.90 -54.22
N TYR A 14 -39.58 -22.31 -53.58
CA TYR A 14 -39.51 -22.94 -52.23
C TYR A 14 -38.82 -24.30 -52.40
N VAL A 15 -37.55 -24.39 -51.99
CA VAL A 15 -36.86 -25.65 -51.84
C VAL A 15 -37.19 -26.11 -50.41
N PRO A 16 -37.96 -27.20 -50.22
CA PRO A 16 -38.25 -27.72 -48.87
C PRO A 16 -36.94 -28.18 -48.27
N MET A 17 -36.53 -27.53 -47.15
CA MET A 17 -35.31 -27.91 -46.38
C MET A 17 -35.57 -29.32 -45.81
N ASP A 18 -34.58 -30.21 -45.97
CA ASP A 18 -34.70 -31.56 -45.43
C ASP A 18 -34.71 -31.50 -43.86
N LYS A 19 -35.52 -32.38 -43.27
CA LYS A 19 -35.64 -32.49 -41.79
C LYS A 19 -34.31 -32.72 -41.09
N SER A 20 -33.35 -33.35 -41.76
CA SER A 20 -31.99 -33.55 -41.25
C SER A 20 -31.17 -32.27 -41.18
N GLU A 21 -31.23 -31.42 -42.21
CA GLU A 21 -30.60 -30.09 -42.25
C GLU A 21 -31.18 -29.16 -41.19
N PHE A 22 -32.52 -29.11 -41.07
CA PHE A 22 -33.19 -28.31 -40.06
C PHE A 22 -32.77 -28.71 -38.63
N ARG A 23 -32.67 -29.99 -38.34
CA ARG A 23 -32.16 -30.51 -37.06
C ARG A 23 -30.72 -30.13 -36.81
N SER A 24 -29.84 -30.22 -37.79
CA SER A 24 -28.44 -29.87 -37.66
C SER A 24 -28.22 -28.37 -37.33
N ILE A 25 -29.03 -27.49 -37.94
CA ILE A 25 -29.00 -26.04 -37.66
C ILE A 25 -29.45 -25.75 -36.24
N ILE A 26 -30.57 -26.37 -35.79
CA ILE A 26 -31.07 -26.16 -34.42
C ILE A 26 -30.07 -26.72 -33.37
N PHE A 27 -29.45 -27.87 -33.62
CA PHE A 27 -28.43 -28.42 -32.73
C PHE A 27 -27.18 -27.56 -32.67
N SER A 28 -26.74 -26.99 -33.79
CA SER A 28 -25.63 -26.04 -33.88
C SER A 28 -25.90 -24.76 -33.07
N GLU A 29 -27.10 -24.18 -33.20
CA GLU A 29 -27.48 -22.98 -32.45
C GLU A 29 -27.58 -23.26 -30.93
N LYS A 30 -28.19 -24.37 -30.54
CA LYS A 30 -28.26 -24.79 -29.11
C LYS A 30 -26.86 -24.97 -28.53
N LYS A 31 -25.92 -25.56 -29.28
CA LYS A 31 -24.53 -25.74 -28.86
C LYS A 31 -23.81 -24.38 -28.73
N LYS A 32 -23.96 -23.47 -29.69
CA LYS A 32 -23.40 -22.11 -29.63
C LYS A 32 -23.92 -21.33 -28.44
N ASN A 33 -25.21 -21.43 -28.13
CA ASN A 33 -25.82 -20.74 -26.99
C ASN A 33 -25.36 -21.31 -25.63
N LYS A 34 -25.13 -22.61 -25.54
CA LYS A 34 -24.52 -23.24 -24.36
C LYS A 34 -23.08 -22.77 -24.14
N ILE A 35 -22.27 -22.72 -25.21
CA ILE A 35 -20.89 -22.23 -25.14
C ILE A 35 -20.87 -20.74 -24.71
N LYS A 36 -21.71 -19.89 -25.29
CA LYS A 36 -21.83 -18.49 -24.89
C LYS A 36 -22.16 -18.35 -23.41
N LYS A 37 -23.11 -19.13 -22.87
CA LYS A 37 -23.47 -19.12 -21.46
C LYS A 37 -22.29 -19.54 -20.57
N ILE A 38 -21.53 -20.58 -20.94
CA ILE A 38 -20.35 -21.03 -20.22
C ILE A 38 -19.26 -19.94 -20.22
N VAL A 39 -19.00 -19.31 -21.36
CA VAL A 39 -18.00 -18.23 -21.48
C VAL A 39 -18.42 -17.04 -20.58
N ILE A 40 -19.68 -16.63 -20.61
CA ILE A 40 -20.18 -15.56 -19.73
C ILE A 40 -20.01 -15.93 -18.26
N LEU A 41 -20.31 -17.17 -17.88
CA LEU A 41 -20.14 -17.65 -16.51
C LEU A 41 -18.67 -17.64 -16.06
N ILE A 42 -17.76 -18.03 -16.93
CA ILE A 42 -16.31 -17.96 -16.66
C ILE A 42 -15.85 -16.50 -16.48
N ILE A 43 -16.29 -15.58 -17.35
CA ILE A 43 -15.96 -14.15 -17.22
C ILE A 43 -16.49 -13.59 -15.91
N LEU A 44 -17.74 -13.94 -15.55
CA LEU A 44 -18.35 -13.51 -14.29
C LEU A 44 -17.58 -14.06 -13.08
N MET A 45 -17.13 -15.31 -13.13
CA MET A 45 -16.34 -15.91 -12.07
C MET A 45 -14.98 -15.21 -11.90
N ILE A 46 -14.29 -14.91 -13.01
CA ILE A 46 -13.02 -14.15 -12.99
C ILE A 46 -13.25 -12.74 -12.40
N PHE A 47 -14.34 -12.09 -12.77
CA PHE A 47 -14.71 -10.78 -12.24
C PHE A 47 -14.93 -10.83 -10.72
N VAL A 48 -15.68 -11.81 -10.23
CA VAL A 48 -15.92 -12.00 -8.79
C VAL A 48 -14.61 -12.23 -8.04
N ILE A 49 -13.73 -13.09 -8.57
CA ILE A 49 -12.41 -13.33 -7.97
C ILE A 49 -11.60 -12.03 -7.92
N GLY A 50 -11.60 -11.26 -9.01
CA GLY A 50 -10.93 -9.96 -9.06
C GLY A 50 -11.45 -8.98 -7.99
N CYS A 51 -12.78 -8.91 -7.82
CA CYS A 51 -13.38 -8.10 -6.76
C CYS A 51 -12.97 -8.56 -5.35
N CYS A 52 -12.92 -9.88 -5.10
CA CYS A 52 -12.50 -10.43 -3.81
C CYS A 52 -11.03 -10.10 -3.51
N VAL A 53 -10.14 -10.24 -4.49
CA VAL A 53 -8.72 -9.88 -4.35
C VAL A 53 -8.57 -8.39 -4.08
N TYR A 54 -9.27 -7.55 -4.85
CA TYR A 54 -9.24 -6.10 -4.65
C TYR A 54 -9.71 -5.69 -3.25
N ALA A 55 -10.81 -6.28 -2.77
CA ALA A 55 -11.33 -6.03 -1.43
C ALA A 55 -10.36 -6.51 -0.34
N GLY A 56 -9.72 -7.67 -0.54
CA GLY A 56 -8.71 -8.20 0.38
C GLY A 56 -7.50 -7.28 0.52
N ILE A 57 -6.98 -6.78 -0.60
CA ILE A 57 -5.86 -5.83 -0.60
C ILE A 57 -6.30 -4.49 0.04
N SER A 58 -7.50 -4.00 -0.25
CA SER A 58 -8.03 -2.79 0.37
C SER A 58 -8.16 -2.95 1.89
N TYR A 59 -8.58 -4.13 2.36
CA TYR A 59 -8.63 -4.43 3.79
C TYR A 59 -7.22 -4.43 4.42
N TYR A 60 -6.21 -5.02 3.76
CA TYR A 60 -4.82 -4.97 4.21
C TYR A 60 -4.34 -3.53 4.40
N TYR A 61 -4.58 -2.64 3.41
CA TYR A 61 -4.20 -1.24 3.49
C TYR A 61 -5.07 -0.38 4.41
N SER A 62 -6.07 -0.94 5.06
CA SER A 62 -6.76 -0.27 6.18
C SER A 62 -5.89 -0.20 7.44
N TYR A 63 -4.85 -1.06 7.52
CA TYR A 63 -3.94 -1.16 8.67
C TYR A 63 -2.48 -0.89 8.31
N HIS A 64 -2.15 -0.77 7.01
CA HIS A 64 -0.79 -0.57 6.52
C HIS A 64 -0.72 0.65 5.61
N PHE A 65 0.39 1.35 5.65
CA PHE A 65 0.66 2.45 4.73
C PHE A 65 0.85 1.95 3.30
N PHE A 66 0.48 2.77 2.32
CA PHE A 66 0.69 2.46 0.90
C PHE A 66 2.18 2.34 0.56
N LEU A 67 2.46 1.61 -0.51
CA LEU A 67 3.78 1.61 -1.13
C LEU A 67 4.21 3.05 -1.47
N GLY A 68 5.51 3.33 -1.34
CA GLY A 68 6.05 4.66 -1.62
C GLY A 68 5.70 5.71 -0.55
N THR A 69 5.22 5.31 0.64
CA THR A 69 4.98 6.22 1.75
C THR A 69 6.24 6.35 2.61
N THR A 70 6.67 7.59 2.88
CA THR A 70 7.71 7.89 3.86
C THR A 70 7.16 8.82 4.94
N ILE A 71 7.57 8.61 6.18
CA ILE A 71 7.19 9.43 7.33
C ILE A 71 8.49 9.85 8.04
N ASN A 72 8.72 11.15 8.16
CA ASN A 72 9.95 11.72 8.72
C ASN A 72 11.23 11.13 8.09
N GLY A 73 11.18 10.86 6.76
CA GLY A 73 12.29 10.26 6.02
C GLY A 73 12.48 8.74 6.25
N ILE A 74 11.57 8.09 6.98
CA ILE A 74 11.56 6.64 7.19
C ILE A 74 10.64 6.00 6.17
N ASP A 75 11.11 4.97 5.47
CA ASP A 75 10.27 4.17 4.60
C ASP A 75 9.21 3.44 5.42
N SER A 76 7.96 3.86 5.23
CA SER A 76 6.78 3.33 5.92
C SER A 76 5.93 2.42 5.02
N SER A 77 6.44 2.08 3.82
CA SER A 77 5.73 1.24 2.85
C SER A 77 5.35 -0.11 3.47
N ASN A 78 4.08 -0.49 3.36
CA ASN A 78 3.52 -1.75 3.90
C ASN A 78 3.69 -1.94 5.42
N LYS A 79 4.02 -0.89 6.16
CA LYS A 79 4.14 -0.94 7.62
C LYS A 79 2.85 -0.46 8.29
N THR A 80 2.58 -0.99 9.45
CA THR A 80 1.54 -0.49 10.36
C THR A 80 2.00 0.80 11.04
N ALA A 81 1.08 1.56 11.60
CA ALA A 81 1.42 2.74 12.39
C ALA A 81 2.36 2.39 13.56
N TYR A 82 2.11 1.27 14.22
CA TYR A 82 2.94 0.79 15.32
C TYR A 82 4.38 0.48 14.90
N GLU A 83 4.58 -0.21 13.78
CA GLU A 83 5.92 -0.53 13.27
C GLU A 83 6.71 0.74 12.92
N VAL A 84 6.04 1.74 12.34
CA VAL A 84 6.67 3.04 12.05
C VAL A 84 7.07 3.76 13.34
N GLU A 85 6.19 3.79 14.35
CA GLU A 85 6.50 4.38 15.66
C GLU A 85 7.69 3.69 16.35
N GLN A 86 7.75 2.35 16.28
CA GLN A 86 8.88 1.59 16.83
C GLN A 86 10.19 1.91 16.11
N GLU A 87 10.16 2.11 14.81
CA GLU A 87 11.35 2.47 14.05
C GLU A 87 11.84 3.89 14.36
N ILE A 88 10.90 4.83 14.56
CA ILE A 88 11.22 6.18 15.02
C ILE A 88 11.83 6.13 16.42
N ALA A 89 11.21 5.39 17.33
CA ALA A 89 11.71 5.20 18.70
C ALA A 89 13.14 4.60 18.71
N GLY A 90 13.37 3.53 17.94
CA GLY A 90 14.68 2.90 17.85
C GLY A 90 15.78 3.81 17.29
N LYS A 91 15.46 4.75 16.41
CA LYS A 91 16.43 5.77 15.97
C LYS A 91 16.74 6.76 17.08
N LYS A 92 15.78 7.06 17.96
CA LYS A 92 15.96 7.98 19.08
C LYS A 92 16.74 7.34 20.25
N ASP A 93 16.59 6.04 20.45
CA ASP A 93 17.36 5.31 21.48
C ASP A 93 18.87 5.37 21.23
N ASN A 94 19.28 5.57 19.99
CA ASN A 94 20.67 5.76 19.59
C ASN A 94 21.11 7.24 19.54
N TYR A 95 20.31 8.14 20.13
CA TYR A 95 20.65 9.56 20.14
C TYR A 95 21.91 9.82 20.97
N VAL A 96 22.84 10.57 20.37
CA VAL A 96 24.13 10.88 20.98
C VAL A 96 24.40 12.39 20.80
N ILE A 97 24.63 13.08 21.90
CA ILE A 97 25.10 14.46 21.91
C ILE A 97 26.62 14.43 22.09
N GLN A 98 27.33 14.98 21.12
CA GLN A 98 28.78 15.15 21.21
C GLN A 98 29.08 16.58 21.66
N VAL A 99 29.71 16.72 22.83
CA VAL A 99 30.10 18.00 23.38
C VAL A 99 31.59 18.19 23.14
N SER A 100 31.96 19.20 22.33
CA SER A 100 33.35 19.54 22.04
C SER A 100 33.68 20.86 22.70
N ALA A 101 34.68 20.89 23.55
CA ALA A 101 35.23 22.09 24.16
C ALA A 101 36.64 22.37 23.67
N ARG A 102 37.04 23.66 23.68
CA ARG A 102 38.34 24.06 23.19
C ARG A 102 39.48 23.42 24.05
N MET A 103 40.44 22.78 23.39
CA MET A 103 41.57 22.08 24.03
C MET A 103 41.17 20.89 24.94
N GLN A 104 40.01 20.25 24.69
CA GLN A 104 39.58 19.06 25.41
C GLN A 104 39.12 17.99 24.43
N GLU A 105 39.26 16.73 24.82
CA GLU A 105 38.69 15.62 24.06
C GLU A 105 37.16 15.70 24.06
N PRO A 106 36.51 15.40 22.91
CA PRO A 106 35.07 15.39 22.82
C PRO A 106 34.47 14.39 23.83
N GLN A 107 33.46 14.84 24.56
CA GLN A 107 32.67 14.01 25.47
C GLN A 107 31.30 13.75 24.90
N THR A 108 30.72 12.60 25.18
CA THR A 108 29.44 12.17 24.66
C THR A 108 28.42 11.97 25.79
N ILE A 109 27.19 12.46 25.54
CA ILE A 109 26.02 12.15 26.36
C ILE A 109 25.08 11.33 25.47
N THR A 110 24.74 10.12 25.91
CA THR A 110 23.80 9.27 25.17
C THR A 110 22.36 9.53 25.61
N GLY A 111 21.38 9.20 24.74
CA GLY A 111 19.97 9.32 25.09
C GLY A 111 19.63 8.49 26.35
N LYS A 112 20.30 7.36 26.58
CA LYS A 112 20.11 6.53 27.76
C LYS A 112 20.54 7.23 29.06
N ASP A 113 21.58 8.06 29.00
CA ASP A 113 22.08 8.78 30.17
C ASP A 113 21.09 9.82 30.72
N ILE A 114 20.16 10.25 29.87
CA ILE A 114 19.18 11.31 30.17
C ILE A 114 17.72 10.81 30.10
N ASP A 115 17.50 9.49 30.01
CA ASP A 115 16.17 8.87 29.78
C ASP A 115 15.45 9.49 28.58
N TYR A 116 16.16 9.72 27.48
CA TYR A 116 15.55 10.28 26.28
C TYR A 116 14.71 9.22 25.60
N GLN A 117 13.40 9.50 25.46
CA GLN A 117 12.44 8.57 24.91
C GLN A 117 11.52 9.26 23.91
N TYR A 118 11.14 8.53 22.88
CA TYR A 118 10.06 8.91 21.98
C TYR A 118 8.72 8.66 22.65
N VAL A 119 7.80 9.61 22.54
CA VAL A 119 6.41 9.47 22.99
C VAL A 119 5.50 9.53 21.77
N SER A 120 4.66 8.52 21.58
CA SER A 120 3.69 8.54 20.49
C SER A 120 2.63 9.61 20.74
N SER A 121 2.51 10.57 19.82
CA SER A 121 1.43 11.56 19.79
C SER A 121 0.13 11.01 19.22
N GLY A 122 0.18 9.80 18.62
CA GLY A 122 -0.92 9.19 17.87
C GLY A 122 -1.15 9.79 16.47
N GLU A 123 -0.35 10.76 16.04
CA GLU A 123 -0.48 11.40 14.74
C GLU A 123 -0.25 10.40 13.59
N ILE A 124 0.68 9.45 13.74
CA ILE A 124 0.96 8.41 12.73
C ILE A 124 -0.27 7.53 12.52
N LEU A 125 -0.95 7.15 13.60
CA LEU A 125 -2.20 6.40 13.51
C LEU A 125 -3.33 7.23 12.88
N GLN A 126 -3.42 8.52 13.22
CA GLN A 126 -4.38 9.43 12.58
C GLN A 126 -4.09 9.57 11.08
N LEU A 127 -2.82 9.73 10.70
CA LEU A 127 -2.41 9.79 9.30
C LEU A 127 -2.84 8.54 8.54
N LEU A 128 -2.63 7.35 9.11
CA LEU A 128 -3.09 6.09 8.52
C LEU A 128 -4.62 6.07 8.33
N LYS A 129 -5.39 6.58 9.28
CA LYS A 129 -6.87 6.67 9.19
C LYS A 129 -7.36 7.64 8.11
N THR A 130 -6.57 8.62 7.71
CA THR A 130 -6.92 9.51 6.58
C THR A 130 -6.71 8.86 5.22
N GLN A 131 -5.93 7.77 5.18
CA GLN A 131 -5.70 7.00 3.97
C GLN A 131 -7.00 6.34 3.52
N LYS A 132 -7.26 6.36 2.21
CA LYS A 132 -8.42 5.69 1.60
C LYS A 132 -7.98 4.32 1.08
N PRO A 133 -8.26 3.23 1.79
CA PRO A 133 -7.69 1.91 1.49
C PRO A 133 -7.95 1.41 0.06
N TRP A 134 -9.08 1.81 -0.53
CA TRP A 134 -9.42 1.44 -1.91
C TRP A 134 -8.58 2.15 -2.98
N GLU A 135 -7.82 3.19 -2.62
CA GLU A 135 -6.92 3.89 -3.53
C GLU A 135 -5.50 3.28 -3.55
N TRP A 136 -5.31 2.08 -2.99
CA TRP A 136 -4.01 1.43 -2.84
C TRP A 136 -3.18 1.32 -4.13
N ILE A 137 -3.86 1.22 -5.28
CA ILE A 137 -3.20 1.17 -6.60
C ILE A 137 -2.34 2.42 -6.83
N ARG A 138 -2.72 3.58 -6.28
CA ARG A 138 -1.94 4.82 -6.42
C ARG A 138 -0.55 4.72 -5.79
N GLY A 139 -0.39 3.91 -4.75
CA GLY A 139 0.90 3.69 -4.11
C GLY A 139 1.97 3.08 -5.03
N PHE A 140 1.59 2.49 -6.17
CA PHE A 140 2.57 2.02 -7.17
C PHE A 140 3.08 3.13 -8.09
N PHE A 141 2.42 4.29 -8.14
CA PHE A 141 2.72 5.37 -9.07
C PHE A 141 3.05 6.68 -8.39
N GLU A 142 2.67 6.83 -7.12
CA GLU A 142 2.83 8.05 -6.35
C GLU A 142 3.62 7.78 -5.08
N THR A 143 4.67 8.57 -4.84
CA THR A 143 5.35 8.60 -3.54
C THR A 143 4.74 9.68 -2.67
N LYS A 144 4.53 9.37 -1.38
CA LYS A 144 3.98 10.31 -0.41
C LYS A 144 4.95 10.50 0.74
N ASN A 145 5.36 11.75 0.95
CA ASN A 145 6.25 12.12 2.03
C ASN A 145 5.46 12.91 3.08
N TYR A 146 5.42 12.39 4.28
CA TYR A 146 4.76 13.04 5.41
C TYR A 146 5.79 13.47 6.45
N MET A 147 5.54 14.64 7.03
CA MET A 147 6.25 15.14 8.20
C MET A 147 5.27 15.16 9.37
N VAL A 148 5.56 14.37 10.38
CA VAL A 148 4.76 14.24 11.61
C VAL A 148 5.57 14.82 12.75
N GLN A 149 4.92 15.53 13.67
CA GLN A 149 5.58 16.08 14.84
C GLN A 149 5.98 14.94 15.79
N GLU A 150 7.26 14.91 16.14
CA GLU A 150 7.79 13.93 17.07
C GLU A 150 7.80 14.52 18.48
N GLU A 151 7.13 13.87 19.40
CA GLU A 151 7.21 14.21 20.80
C GLU A 151 8.28 13.37 21.48
N THR A 152 9.11 14.03 22.28
CA THR A 152 10.17 13.37 23.03
C THR A 152 10.19 13.89 24.45
N VAL A 153 10.52 13.01 25.37
CA VAL A 153 10.71 13.34 26.79
C VAL A 153 12.12 12.95 27.23
N PHE A 154 12.66 13.67 28.18
CA PHE A 154 13.94 13.37 28.80
C PHE A 154 13.93 13.79 30.27
N SER A 155 14.82 13.21 31.07
CA SER A 155 15.01 13.61 32.46
C SER A 155 15.92 14.83 32.56
N ARG A 156 15.32 15.97 32.91
CA ARG A 156 16.06 17.22 33.09
C ARG A 156 17.13 17.09 34.20
N GLU A 157 16.80 16.40 35.31
CA GLU A 157 17.72 16.17 36.42
C GLU A 157 18.96 15.39 35.97
N LYS A 158 18.74 14.29 35.20
CA LYS A 158 19.85 13.51 34.66
C LYS A 158 20.67 14.30 33.66
N LEU A 159 20.05 15.10 32.80
CA LEU A 159 20.75 15.98 31.87
C LEU A 159 21.63 16.99 32.62
N GLU A 160 21.09 17.67 33.63
CA GLU A 160 21.86 18.63 34.45
C GLU A 160 23.04 17.96 35.17
N LYS A 161 22.85 16.72 35.67
CA LYS A 161 23.93 15.92 36.27
C LYS A 161 25.00 15.57 35.24
N GLN A 162 24.62 15.14 34.06
CA GLN A 162 25.57 14.82 32.98
C GLN A 162 26.33 16.05 32.53
N VAL A 163 25.65 17.19 32.31
CA VAL A 163 26.29 18.43 31.91
C VAL A 163 27.27 18.94 32.98
N SER A 164 26.91 18.87 34.28
CA SER A 164 27.81 19.27 35.38
C SER A 164 29.01 18.35 35.54
N SER A 165 28.95 17.12 35.08
CA SER A 165 30.05 16.17 35.10
C SER A 165 31.04 16.35 33.92
N LEU A 166 30.71 17.16 32.93
CA LEU A 166 31.60 17.42 31.80
C LEU A 166 32.85 18.19 32.25
N ASN A 167 33.99 17.82 31.69
CA ASN A 167 35.29 18.45 32.03
C ASN A 167 35.32 19.97 31.81
N CYS A 168 34.55 20.45 30.82
CA CYS A 168 34.43 21.89 30.55
C CYS A 168 33.65 22.64 31.62
N ALA A 169 32.63 21.99 32.23
CA ALA A 169 31.82 22.62 33.29
C ALA A 169 32.53 22.59 34.66
N GLN A 170 33.38 21.60 34.90
CA GLN A 170 34.16 21.49 36.17
C GLN A 170 35.28 22.49 36.31
N LYS A 171 35.86 22.94 35.18
CA LYS A 171 36.96 23.92 35.21
C LYS A 171 36.53 25.35 35.58
N GLU A 172 35.26 25.71 35.35
CA GLU A 172 34.74 27.03 35.66
C GLU A 172 34.51 27.25 37.18
N ASN A 173 34.42 26.16 37.95
CA ASN A 173 34.23 26.20 39.40
C ASN A 173 35.52 26.21 40.22
N GLN A 174 36.69 26.35 39.55
CA GLN A 174 38.02 26.34 40.23
C GLN A 174 38.75 27.68 40.11
N ILE A 175 38.06 28.78 39.82
CA ILE A 175 38.63 30.15 39.80
C ILE A 175 38.08 30.94 41.00
#